data_6c86a41b5d924042de620f71cfeb7018
#
_entry.id   6c86a41b5d924042de620f71cfeb7018
#
_cell.length_a   1.000
_cell.length_b   1.000
_cell.length_c   1.000
_cell.angle_alpha   90.00
_cell.angle_beta   90.00
_cell.angle_gamma   90.00
#
_symmetry.space_group_name_H-M   'P 1'
#
loop_
_entity.id
_entity.type
_entity.pdbx_description
1 polymer ?
#
loop_
_entity_poly.entity_id
_entity_poly.type
_entity_poly.pdbx_seq_one_letter_code
_entity_poly.pdbx_strand_id
1 'polypeptide(L)'
;MVRILCIANQKGGVGKTTTAINLAASLGQAGCKTLLVDLDPQCNSTTGLGLEPTDRHPLVQQQPIASAIHTTDFENLDMLPGSRSFQDVSILADGKPSQAESLRYHISNSTTAYDMVLIDCPPSVGPLTQSALAASTEVFMPIQCEYFAMEGLTQMIHVIRDVMKVEKNKLEFGGIVLTMYDPALELTGEVDQEVREFFGDIVFDTVIPRDTLIAEAPSYGKPILEYAPRSRGARAYTELCMEVLNRG
;
A
#
# COMPACT_ATOMS: atom_id res chain seq x y z
N MET A 1 7.56 17.97 0.66
CA MET A 1 6.97 17.36 -0.56
C MET A 1 6.15 16.18 -0.09
N VAL A 2 4.94 15.97 -0.60
CA VAL A 2 4.10 14.83 -0.20
C VAL A 2 4.82 13.53 -0.58
N ARG A 3 4.93 12.58 0.37
CA ARG A 3 5.41 11.22 0.07
C ARG A 3 4.22 10.37 -0.39
N ILE A 4 4.39 9.67 -1.51
CA ILE A 4 3.34 8.84 -2.11
C ILE A 4 3.88 7.40 -2.17
N LEU A 5 3.37 6.53 -1.30
CA LEU A 5 3.79 5.15 -1.15
C LEU A 5 2.84 4.22 -1.90
N CYS A 6 3.35 3.52 -2.92
CA CYS A 6 2.61 2.46 -3.61
C CYS A 6 2.81 1.13 -2.88
N ILE A 7 1.76 0.59 -2.26
CA ILE A 7 1.80 -0.72 -1.60
C ILE A 7 1.52 -1.80 -2.65
N ALA A 8 2.58 -2.44 -3.15
CA ALA A 8 2.47 -3.33 -4.29
C ALA A 8 3.21 -4.65 -4.11
N ASN A 9 2.61 -5.72 -4.57
CA ASN A 9 3.21 -7.04 -4.78
C ASN A 9 2.30 -7.83 -5.72
N GLN A 10 2.90 -8.60 -6.64
CA GLN A 10 2.16 -9.43 -7.59
C GLN A 10 1.41 -10.57 -6.89
N LYS A 11 1.97 -11.13 -5.82
CA LYS A 11 1.36 -12.24 -5.09
C LYS A 11 0.14 -11.77 -4.29
N GLY A 12 -0.98 -12.49 -4.43
CA GLY A 12 -2.15 -12.32 -3.58
C GLY A 12 -1.89 -12.78 -2.15
N GLY A 13 -2.59 -12.21 -1.18
CA GLY A 13 -2.55 -12.68 0.21
C GLY A 13 -1.30 -12.33 1.02
N VAL A 14 -0.36 -11.54 0.49
CA VAL A 14 0.88 -11.15 1.20
C VAL A 14 0.70 -10.01 2.21
N GLY A 15 -0.52 -9.54 2.42
CA GLY A 15 -0.82 -8.48 3.38
C GLY A 15 -0.73 -7.06 2.83
N LYS A 16 -0.85 -6.81 1.52
CA LYS A 16 -0.87 -5.45 0.91
C LYS A 16 -1.92 -4.57 1.56
N THR A 17 -3.18 -4.92 1.41
CA THR A 17 -4.33 -4.19 1.98
C THR A 17 -4.21 -4.02 3.49
N THR A 18 -3.84 -5.09 4.19
CA THR A 18 -3.62 -5.06 5.64
C THR A 18 -2.53 -4.06 6.03
N THR A 19 -1.43 -4.04 5.27
CA THR A 19 -0.33 -3.08 5.50
C THR A 19 -0.78 -1.66 5.14
N ALA A 20 -1.48 -1.46 4.03
CA ALA A 20 -1.99 -0.16 3.62
C ALA A 20 -2.89 0.46 4.70
N ILE A 21 -3.88 -0.28 5.20
CA ILE A 21 -4.80 0.17 6.26
C ILE A 21 -4.02 0.51 7.54
N ASN A 22 -3.21 -0.43 8.03
CA ASN A 22 -2.62 -0.28 9.36
C ASN A 22 -1.45 0.71 9.38
N LEU A 23 -0.66 0.78 8.31
CA LEU A 23 0.39 1.79 8.19
C LEU A 23 -0.23 3.20 8.05
N ALA A 24 -1.30 3.37 7.24
CA ALA A 24 -2.00 4.65 7.11
C ALA A 24 -2.57 5.13 8.45
N ALA A 25 -3.21 4.23 9.21
CA ALA A 25 -3.72 4.55 10.54
C ALA A 25 -2.60 4.90 11.54
N SER A 26 -1.47 4.17 11.48
CA SER A 26 -0.30 4.45 12.33
C SER A 26 0.31 5.81 12.03
N LEU A 27 0.42 6.18 10.75
CA LEU A 27 0.89 7.49 10.31
C LEU A 27 -0.03 8.60 10.78
N GLY A 28 -1.36 8.40 10.68
CA GLY A 28 -2.35 9.34 11.20
C GLY A 28 -2.19 9.56 12.71
N GLN A 29 -2.07 8.50 13.51
CA GLN A 29 -1.81 8.59 14.94
C GLN A 29 -0.47 9.26 15.28
N ALA A 30 0.53 9.13 14.41
CA ALA A 30 1.81 9.83 14.54
C ALA A 30 1.73 11.33 14.17
N GLY A 31 0.55 11.84 13.82
CA GLY A 31 0.30 13.24 13.49
C GLY A 31 0.49 13.59 12.01
N CYS A 32 0.76 12.61 11.14
CA CYS A 32 0.86 12.84 9.69
C CYS A 32 -0.54 12.83 9.06
N LYS A 33 -0.92 13.91 8.39
CA LYS A 33 -2.16 13.92 7.63
C LYS A 33 -2.04 12.97 6.43
N THR A 34 -2.76 11.85 6.50
CA THR A 34 -2.61 10.72 5.61
C THR A 34 -3.86 10.49 4.75
N LEU A 35 -3.65 10.22 3.46
CA LEU A 35 -4.69 9.75 2.55
C LEU A 35 -4.41 8.30 2.14
N LEU A 36 -5.38 7.42 2.36
CA LEU A 36 -5.37 6.08 1.79
C LEU A 36 -6.20 6.05 0.51
N VAL A 37 -5.62 5.56 -0.58
CA VAL A 37 -6.26 5.40 -1.90
C VAL A 37 -6.40 3.92 -2.20
N ASP A 38 -7.63 3.46 -2.39
CA ASP A 38 -7.91 2.07 -2.76
C ASP A 38 -8.02 1.94 -4.28
N LEU A 39 -7.02 1.32 -4.93
CA LEU A 39 -7.03 1.01 -6.35
C LEU A 39 -7.32 -0.47 -6.66
N ASP A 40 -7.54 -1.31 -5.62
CA ASP A 40 -7.92 -2.70 -5.85
C ASP A 40 -9.42 -2.78 -6.18
N PRO A 41 -9.81 -3.40 -7.32
CA PRO A 41 -11.21 -3.65 -7.65
C PRO A 41 -11.97 -4.49 -6.60
N GLN A 42 -11.26 -5.18 -5.72
CA GLN A 42 -11.87 -5.89 -4.58
C GLN A 42 -12.34 -4.93 -3.48
N CYS A 43 -11.86 -3.68 -3.45
CA CYS A 43 -12.22 -2.63 -2.49
C CYS A 43 -12.02 -3.05 -1.02
N ASN A 44 -10.99 -3.86 -0.76
CA ASN A 44 -10.76 -4.42 0.57
C ASN A 44 -10.25 -3.37 1.58
N SER A 45 -9.48 -2.37 1.16
CA SER A 45 -9.09 -1.26 2.04
C SER A 45 -10.30 -0.41 2.42
N THR A 46 -11.22 -0.19 1.47
CA THR A 46 -12.46 0.56 1.67
C THR A 46 -13.34 -0.12 2.72
N THR A 47 -13.68 -1.39 2.48
CA THR A 47 -14.55 -2.14 3.41
C THR A 47 -13.86 -2.43 4.74
N GLY A 48 -12.54 -2.61 4.73
CA GLY A 48 -11.72 -2.81 5.94
C GLY A 48 -11.66 -1.60 6.87
N LEU A 49 -11.99 -0.39 6.38
CA LEU A 49 -12.18 0.81 7.19
C LEU A 49 -13.66 1.17 7.41
N GLY A 50 -14.58 0.26 7.10
CA GLY A 50 -16.02 0.43 7.33
C GLY A 50 -16.71 1.35 6.34
N LEU A 51 -16.08 1.65 5.19
CA LEU A 51 -16.65 2.48 4.14
C LEU A 51 -17.23 1.63 3.01
N GLU A 52 -18.11 2.22 2.21
CA GLU A 52 -18.70 1.57 1.03
C GLU A 52 -17.91 1.93 -0.24
N PRO A 53 -17.68 0.94 -1.14
CA PRO A 53 -17.13 1.22 -2.46
C PRO A 53 -18.00 2.16 -3.27
N THR A 54 -17.36 2.98 -4.12
CA THR A 54 -18.12 3.88 -5.00
C THR A 54 -18.40 3.26 -6.36
N ASP A 55 -19.63 3.45 -6.90
CA ASP A 55 -19.98 3.02 -8.25
C ASP A 55 -19.46 3.99 -9.33
N ARG A 56 -19.20 5.24 -8.95
CA ARG A 56 -18.78 6.33 -9.85
C ARG A 56 -17.46 6.93 -9.39
N HIS A 57 -16.38 6.16 -9.58
CA HIS A 57 -15.08 6.61 -9.16
C HIS A 57 -14.58 7.79 -10.00
N PRO A 58 -14.08 8.89 -9.40
CA PRO A 58 -13.67 10.09 -10.13
C PRO A 58 -12.56 9.83 -11.15
N LEU A 59 -11.62 8.92 -10.86
CA LEU A 59 -10.56 8.54 -11.81
C LEU A 59 -11.13 7.91 -13.09
N VAL A 60 -12.23 7.16 -12.99
CA VAL A 60 -12.93 6.57 -14.14
C VAL A 60 -13.66 7.65 -14.94
N GLN A 61 -14.21 8.64 -14.23
CA GLN A 61 -14.96 9.75 -14.83
C GLN A 61 -14.08 10.94 -15.24
N GLN A 62 -12.76 10.84 -15.07
CA GLN A 62 -11.80 11.93 -15.31
C GLN A 62 -12.16 13.21 -14.54
N GLN A 63 -12.64 13.05 -13.31
CA GLN A 63 -13.00 14.15 -12.42
C GLN A 63 -11.97 14.33 -11.28
N PRO A 64 -11.90 15.50 -10.65
CA PRO A 64 -11.04 15.71 -9.49
C PRO A 64 -11.38 14.74 -8.35
N ILE A 65 -10.39 14.09 -7.78
CA ILE A 65 -10.58 13.10 -6.70
C ILE A 65 -10.98 13.75 -5.38
N ALA A 66 -10.70 15.03 -5.18
CA ALA A 66 -10.96 15.75 -3.93
C ALA A 66 -12.41 15.66 -3.46
N SER A 67 -13.37 15.64 -4.40
CA SER A 67 -14.81 15.55 -4.06
C SER A 67 -15.27 14.16 -3.61
N ALA A 68 -14.43 13.13 -3.80
CA ALA A 68 -14.72 11.75 -3.43
C ALA A 68 -13.87 11.24 -2.26
N ILE A 69 -13.04 12.11 -1.68
CA ILE A 69 -12.30 11.78 -0.46
C ILE A 69 -13.25 11.85 0.73
N HIS A 70 -13.26 10.80 1.52
CA HIS A 70 -14.05 10.69 2.75
C HIS A 70 -13.14 10.81 3.96
N THR A 71 -13.55 11.60 4.93
CA THR A 71 -12.95 11.60 6.26
C THR A 71 -13.37 10.32 6.97
N THR A 72 -12.41 9.63 7.58
CA THR A 72 -12.67 8.44 8.38
C THR A 72 -12.85 8.79 9.86
N ASP A 73 -13.30 7.84 10.67
CA ASP A 73 -13.36 7.98 12.12
C ASP A 73 -11.99 7.89 12.81
N PHE A 74 -10.91 7.70 12.01
CA PHE A 74 -9.55 7.54 12.52
C PHE A 74 -8.75 8.82 12.40
N GLU A 75 -7.94 9.10 13.42
CA GLU A 75 -7.21 10.35 13.55
C GLU A 75 -6.30 10.61 12.31
N ASN A 76 -6.41 11.80 11.72
CA ASN A 76 -5.63 12.27 10.57
C ASN A 76 -5.63 11.33 9.35
N LEU A 77 -6.62 10.44 9.23
CA LEU A 77 -6.75 9.50 8.12
C LEU A 77 -8.01 9.80 7.30
N ASP A 78 -7.80 10.20 6.06
CA ASP A 78 -8.85 10.29 5.04
C ASP A 78 -8.70 9.14 4.03
N MET A 79 -9.77 8.83 3.30
CA MET A 79 -9.77 7.75 2.32
C MET A 79 -10.43 8.15 1.01
N LEU A 80 -9.82 7.75 -0.10
CA LEU A 80 -10.44 7.68 -1.41
C LEU A 80 -10.93 6.24 -1.63
N PRO A 81 -12.26 5.98 -1.51
CA PRO A 81 -12.81 4.63 -1.63
C PRO A 81 -12.58 4.02 -3.01
N GLY A 82 -12.35 2.73 -3.04
CA GLY A 82 -12.21 1.96 -4.26
C GLY A 82 -13.52 1.78 -5.03
N SER A 83 -13.40 1.22 -6.23
CA SER A 83 -14.55 0.92 -7.09
C SER A 83 -14.39 -0.42 -7.79
N ARG A 84 -15.46 -1.20 -7.80
CA ARG A 84 -15.52 -2.44 -8.57
C ARG A 84 -15.43 -2.19 -10.08
N SER A 85 -15.79 -0.99 -10.54
CA SER A 85 -15.68 -0.59 -11.94
C SER A 85 -14.23 -0.53 -12.46
N PHE A 86 -13.24 -0.59 -11.60
CA PHE A 86 -11.83 -0.72 -12.00
C PHE A 86 -11.53 -2.02 -12.77
N GLN A 87 -12.37 -3.05 -12.68
CA GLN A 87 -12.22 -4.27 -13.50
C GLN A 87 -12.46 -4.01 -14.99
N ASP A 88 -13.34 -3.05 -15.32
CA ASP A 88 -13.76 -2.76 -16.70
C ASP A 88 -12.97 -1.62 -17.33
N VAL A 89 -12.00 -1.06 -16.60
CA VAL A 89 -11.35 0.18 -17.00
C VAL A 89 -10.11 -0.10 -17.85
N SER A 90 -10.32 -0.33 -19.16
CA SER A 90 -9.30 -0.12 -20.18
C SER A 90 -8.74 1.33 -20.15
N ILE A 91 -9.46 2.28 -19.58
CA ILE A 91 -9.13 3.71 -19.53
C ILE A 91 -7.91 4.03 -18.66
N LEU A 92 -7.72 3.30 -17.55
CA LEU A 92 -6.46 3.36 -16.78
C LEU A 92 -5.45 2.31 -17.28
N ALA A 93 -5.87 1.43 -18.19
CA ALA A 93 -5.24 0.17 -18.51
C ALA A 93 -4.55 0.10 -19.87
N ASP A 94 -4.68 1.09 -20.75
CA ASP A 94 -4.08 1.02 -22.09
C ASP A 94 -2.54 1.17 -22.11
N GLY A 95 -1.90 1.23 -20.96
CA GLY A 95 -0.42 1.30 -20.86
C GLY A 95 0.20 2.54 -21.53
N LYS A 96 -0.62 3.53 -21.89
CA LYS A 96 -0.11 4.77 -22.49
C LYS A 96 0.48 5.66 -21.40
N PRO A 97 1.64 6.31 -21.65
CA PRO A 97 2.25 7.25 -20.72
C PRO A 97 1.30 8.35 -20.22
N SER A 98 0.31 8.73 -21.05
CA SER A 98 -0.73 9.71 -20.70
C SER A 98 -1.64 9.33 -19.52
N GLN A 99 -1.72 8.06 -19.18
CA GLN A 99 -2.62 7.59 -18.11
C GLN A 99 -1.92 7.51 -16.76
N ALA A 100 -0.67 7.09 -16.73
CA ALA A 100 0.18 7.24 -15.56
C ALA A 100 0.32 8.72 -15.17
N GLU A 101 0.42 9.61 -16.15
CA GLU A 101 0.40 11.07 -15.96
C GLU A 101 -0.96 11.54 -15.42
N SER A 102 -2.07 10.91 -15.81
CA SER A 102 -3.41 11.25 -15.31
C SER A 102 -3.57 10.95 -13.83
N LEU A 103 -3.19 9.74 -13.37
CA LEU A 103 -3.26 9.40 -11.95
C LEU A 103 -2.35 10.30 -11.11
N ARG A 104 -1.11 10.51 -11.57
CA ARG A 104 -0.16 11.43 -10.94
C ARG A 104 -0.73 12.85 -10.85
N TYR A 105 -1.32 13.36 -11.92
CA TYR A 105 -1.93 14.69 -11.95
C TYR A 105 -3.06 14.82 -10.93
N HIS A 106 -3.97 13.85 -10.88
CA HIS A 106 -5.08 13.87 -9.93
C HIS A 106 -4.60 13.76 -8.48
N ILE A 107 -3.64 12.88 -8.20
CA ILE A 107 -3.07 12.75 -6.86
C ILE A 107 -2.34 14.03 -6.49
N SER A 108 -1.40 14.51 -7.30
CA SER A 108 -0.57 15.69 -6.97
C SER A 108 -1.40 16.96 -6.73
N ASN A 109 -2.47 17.16 -7.48
CA ASN A 109 -3.32 18.34 -7.32
C ASN A 109 -4.32 18.26 -6.16
N SER A 110 -4.67 17.06 -5.74
CA SER A 110 -5.68 16.86 -4.69
C SER A 110 -5.09 16.56 -3.32
N THR A 111 -3.78 16.30 -3.25
CA THR A 111 -3.12 15.83 -2.02
C THR A 111 -2.18 16.84 -1.38
N THR A 112 -2.18 18.09 -1.82
CA THR A 112 -1.33 19.16 -1.24
C THR A 112 -1.58 19.42 0.25
N ALA A 113 -2.73 18.97 0.76
CA ALA A 113 -3.09 19.08 2.18
C ALA A 113 -2.64 17.86 3.01
N TYR A 114 -2.01 16.86 2.39
CA TYR A 114 -1.55 15.64 3.07
C TYR A 114 -0.03 15.60 3.16
N ASP A 115 0.47 14.97 4.21
CA ASP A 115 1.88 14.66 4.39
C ASP A 115 2.25 13.36 3.70
N MET A 116 1.35 12.37 3.78
CA MET A 116 1.51 11.02 3.26
C MET A 116 0.30 10.60 2.41
N VAL A 117 0.57 9.89 1.32
CA VAL A 117 -0.46 9.20 0.52
C VAL A 117 -0.04 7.74 0.38
N LEU A 118 -0.92 6.81 0.74
CA LEU A 118 -0.72 5.39 0.52
C LEU A 118 -1.68 4.92 -0.56
N ILE A 119 -1.18 4.12 -1.51
CA ILE A 119 -1.98 3.55 -2.60
C ILE A 119 -1.99 2.03 -2.43
N ASP A 120 -3.15 1.46 -2.09
CA ASP A 120 -3.35 0.01 -2.07
C ASP A 120 -3.59 -0.52 -3.48
N CYS A 121 -2.74 -1.43 -3.94
CA CYS A 121 -2.75 -1.94 -5.31
C CYS A 121 -3.29 -3.36 -5.40
N PRO A 122 -3.95 -3.72 -6.53
CA PRO A 122 -4.40 -5.08 -6.78
C PRO A 122 -3.23 -6.07 -6.83
N PRO A 123 -3.50 -7.39 -6.65
CA PRO A 123 -2.50 -8.45 -6.74
C PRO A 123 -2.16 -8.78 -8.20
N SER A 124 -1.66 -7.80 -8.94
CA SER A 124 -1.27 -7.93 -10.34
C SER A 124 -0.25 -6.87 -10.70
N VAL A 125 0.55 -7.12 -11.71
CA VAL A 125 1.46 -6.12 -12.32
C VAL A 125 0.82 -5.48 -13.57
N GLY A 126 -0.49 -5.44 -13.59
CA GLY A 126 -1.28 -4.87 -14.66
C GLY A 126 -1.21 -3.34 -14.70
N PRO A 127 -1.96 -2.72 -15.64
CA PRO A 127 -1.94 -1.29 -15.88
C PRO A 127 -2.29 -0.43 -14.67
N LEU A 128 -3.19 -0.87 -13.78
CA LEU A 128 -3.52 -0.16 -12.54
C LEU A 128 -2.28 -0.03 -11.63
N THR A 129 -1.58 -1.13 -11.39
CA THR A 129 -0.36 -1.14 -10.57
C THR A 129 0.75 -0.33 -11.22
N GLN A 130 0.93 -0.40 -12.54
CA GLN A 130 1.91 0.43 -13.26
C GLN A 130 1.58 1.92 -13.14
N SER A 131 0.31 2.30 -13.25
CA SER A 131 -0.14 3.68 -13.06
C SER A 131 0.08 4.17 -11.63
N ALA A 132 -0.18 3.30 -10.63
CA ALA A 132 0.10 3.60 -9.23
C ALA A 132 1.59 3.83 -8.97
N LEU A 133 2.46 2.93 -9.46
CA LEU A 133 3.92 3.07 -9.37
C LEU A 133 4.40 4.38 -10.03
N ALA A 134 3.89 4.68 -11.23
CA ALA A 134 4.25 5.90 -11.94
C ALA A 134 3.78 7.19 -11.24
N ALA A 135 2.70 7.13 -10.46
CA ALA A 135 2.20 8.25 -9.67
C ALA A 135 2.90 8.41 -8.31
N SER A 136 3.66 7.41 -7.88
CA SER A 136 4.25 7.35 -6.54
C SER A 136 5.67 7.90 -6.49
N THR A 137 6.10 8.29 -5.28
CA THR A 137 7.50 8.61 -4.97
C THR A 137 8.26 7.38 -4.51
N GLU A 138 7.56 6.45 -3.87
CA GLU A 138 8.17 5.26 -3.27
C GLU A 138 7.30 4.02 -3.50
N VAL A 139 7.96 2.85 -3.67
CA VAL A 139 7.28 1.56 -3.66
C VAL A 139 7.58 0.81 -2.37
N PHE A 140 6.53 0.31 -1.74
CA PHE A 140 6.55 -0.43 -0.50
C PHE A 140 6.06 -1.86 -0.75
N MET A 141 6.88 -2.86 -0.42
CA MET A 141 6.60 -4.26 -0.78
C MET A 141 6.40 -5.15 0.45
N PRO A 142 5.16 -5.47 0.83
CA PRO A 142 4.88 -6.53 1.79
C PRO A 142 5.19 -7.90 1.18
N ILE A 143 5.90 -8.74 1.93
CA ILE A 143 6.31 -10.08 1.51
C ILE A 143 5.98 -11.07 2.62
N GLN A 144 5.26 -12.11 2.29
CA GLN A 144 5.04 -13.22 3.19
C GLN A 144 6.26 -14.16 3.22
N CYS A 145 6.69 -14.57 4.42
CA CYS A 145 7.82 -15.50 4.59
C CYS A 145 7.43 -16.93 4.17
N GLU A 146 7.37 -17.16 2.85
CA GLU A 146 7.07 -18.45 2.23
C GLU A 146 8.05 -18.75 1.09
N TYR A 147 8.15 -20.03 0.70
CA TYR A 147 9.09 -20.54 -0.29
C TYR A 147 9.18 -19.73 -1.60
N PHE A 148 8.05 -19.26 -2.12
CA PHE A 148 8.02 -18.46 -3.35
C PHE A 148 8.19 -16.94 -3.15
N ALA A 149 8.67 -16.50 -1.99
CA ALA A 149 8.85 -15.09 -1.68
C ALA A 149 9.79 -14.39 -2.66
N MET A 150 10.95 -15.00 -2.93
CA MET A 150 11.99 -14.46 -3.81
C MET A 150 11.57 -14.38 -5.28
N GLU A 151 10.78 -15.36 -5.76
CA GLU A 151 10.28 -15.34 -7.15
C GLU A 151 9.34 -14.15 -7.38
N GLY A 152 8.39 -13.93 -6.48
CA GLY A 152 7.46 -12.79 -6.54
C GLY A 152 8.18 -11.44 -6.47
N LEU A 153 9.23 -11.34 -5.65
CA LEU A 153 10.10 -10.16 -5.56
C LEU A 153 10.79 -9.86 -6.88
N THR A 154 11.44 -10.85 -7.46
CA THR A 154 12.19 -10.69 -8.72
C THR A 154 11.30 -10.16 -9.84
N GLN A 155 10.10 -10.70 -9.99
CA GLN A 155 9.15 -10.24 -10.98
C GLN A 155 8.72 -8.79 -10.73
N MET A 156 8.43 -8.43 -9.49
CA MET A 156 8.01 -7.06 -9.14
C MET A 156 9.14 -6.05 -9.37
N ILE A 157 10.40 -6.41 -9.08
CA ILE A 157 11.56 -5.56 -9.30
C ILE A 157 11.73 -5.24 -10.79
N HIS A 158 11.47 -6.18 -11.69
CA HIS A 158 11.51 -5.89 -13.13
C HIS A 158 10.50 -4.81 -13.52
N VAL A 159 9.27 -4.91 -13.03
CA VAL A 159 8.23 -3.90 -13.30
C VAL A 159 8.61 -2.54 -12.73
N ILE A 160 9.10 -2.48 -11.49
CA ILE A 160 9.54 -1.25 -10.85
C ILE A 160 10.68 -0.61 -11.66
N ARG A 161 11.67 -1.39 -12.07
CA ARG A 161 12.79 -0.89 -12.89
C ARG A 161 12.32 -0.35 -14.24
N ASP A 162 11.33 -0.97 -14.87
CA ASP A 162 10.79 -0.49 -16.14
C ASP A 162 10.05 0.84 -15.96
N VAL A 163 9.29 1.01 -14.87
CA VAL A 163 8.67 2.28 -14.52
C VAL A 163 9.72 3.37 -14.20
N MET A 164 10.79 3.01 -13.48
CA MET A 164 11.90 3.94 -13.14
C MET A 164 12.70 4.43 -14.35
N LYS A 165 12.77 3.65 -15.45
CA LYS A 165 13.49 4.06 -16.69
C LYS A 165 12.83 5.22 -17.41
N VAL A 166 11.58 5.55 -17.10
CA VAL A 166 10.89 6.71 -17.68
C VAL A 166 11.45 7.98 -17.03
N GLU A 167 12.10 8.86 -17.81
CA GLU A 167 12.87 10.02 -17.33
C GLU A 167 12.14 10.97 -16.36
N LYS A 168 10.81 11.01 -16.41
CA LYS A 168 9.98 11.84 -15.52
C LYS A 168 9.63 11.18 -14.18
N ASN A 169 9.97 9.91 -14.01
CA ASN A 169 9.57 9.16 -12.82
C ASN A 169 10.65 9.20 -11.75
N LYS A 170 10.29 9.70 -10.56
CA LYS A 170 11.17 9.77 -9.39
C LYS A 170 10.86 8.63 -8.39
N LEU A 171 10.34 7.51 -8.89
CA LEU A 171 10.03 6.37 -8.05
C LEU A 171 11.31 5.79 -7.44
N GLU A 172 11.31 5.59 -6.13
CA GLU A 172 12.39 4.97 -5.37
C GLU A 172 11.89 3.71 -4.65
N PHE A 173 12.81 2.88 -4.20
CA PHE A 173 12.48 1.76 -3.31
C PHE A 173 12.28 2.28 -1.89
N GLY A 174 11.02 2.33 -1.42
CA GLY A 174 10.68 2.75 -0.06
C GLY A 174 10.97 1.68 0.99
N GLY A 175 10.79 0.40 0.63
CA GLY A 175 11.19 -0.70 1.51
C GLY A 175 10.43 -2.00 1.29
N ILE A 176 10.98 -3.06 1.90
CA ILE A 176 10.41 -4.40 1.96
C ILE A 176 10.05 -4.71 3.41
N VAL A 177 8.80 -5.11 3.67
CA VAL A 177 8.37 -5.57 4.99
C VAL A 177 7.98 -7.04 4.97
N LEU A 178 8.55 -7.81 5.88
CA LEU A 178 8.21 -9.22 6.07
C LEU A 178 6.91 -9.33 6.86
N THR A 179 5.94 -10.06 6.31
CA THR A 179 4.60 -10.20 6.87
C THR A 179 4.30 -11.64 7.25
N MET A 180 3.27 -11.82 8.09
CA MET A 180 2.86 -13.13 8.61
C MET A 180 4.04 -13.90 9.20
N TYR A 181 4.94 -13.16 9.82
CA TYR A 181 6.16 -13.69 10.41
C TYR A 181 5.82 -14.61 11.58
N ASP A 182 6.31 -15.85 11.53
CA ASP A 182 6.15 -16.84 12.59
C ASP A 182 7.53 -17.39 12.97
N PRO A 183 8.11 -16.96 14.11
CA PRO A 183 9.45 -17.36 14.52
C PRO A 183 9.55 -18.85 14.90
N ALA A 184 8.41 -19.54 15.03
CA ALA A 184 8.40 -20.98 15.30
C ALA A 184 8.65 -21.82 14.04
N LEU A 185 8.56 -21.22 12.85
CA LEU A 185 8.77 -21.91 11.58
C LEU A 185 10.21 -21.68 11.09
N GLU A 186 10.96 -22.75 10.85
CA GLU A 186 12.33 -22.70 10.31
C GLU A 186 12.36 -21.96 8.96
N LEU A 187 11.41 -22.25 8.06
CA LEU A 187 11.26 -21.58 6.78
C LEU A 187 11.17 -20.05 6.91
N THR A 188 10.51 -19.54 7.95
CA THR A 188 10.43 -18.08 8.17
C THR A 188 11.82 -17.49 8.37
N GLY A 189 12.68 -18.13 9.18
CA GLY A 189 14.05 -17.68 9.41
C GLY A 189 14.92 -17.78 8.16
N GLU A 190 14.78 -18.84 7.37
CA GLU A 190 15.50 -19.01 6.10
C GLU A 190 15.15 -17.91 5.09
N VAL A 191 13.84 -17.65 4.91
CA VAL A 191 13.37 -16.59 3.98
C VAL A 191 13.80 -15.20 4.47
N ASP A 192 13.70 -14.93 5.78
CA ASP A 192 14.14 -13.66 6.36
C ASP A 192 15.63 -13.42 6.06
N GLN A 193 16.47 -14.42 6.32
CA GLN A 193 17.91 -14.34 6.07
C GLN A 193 18.18 -14.10 4.57
N GLU A 194 17.58 -14.87 3.68
CA GLU A 194 17.77 -14.75 2.23
C GLU A 194 17.37 -13.36 1.71
N VAL A 195 16.21 -12.85 2.16
CA VAL A 195 15.72 -11.53 1.75
C VAL A 195 16.65 -10.42 2.25
N ARG A 196 17.13 -10.49 3.50
CA ARG A 196 18.06 -9.49 4.06
C ARG A 196 19.45 -9.57 3.43
N GLU A 197 19.95 -10.76 3.13
CA GLU A 197 21.24 -10.93 2.44
C GLU A 197 21.21 -10.32 1.03
N PHE A 198 20.07 -10.41 0.32
CA PHE A 198 19.96 -9.93 -1.03
C PHE A 198 19.63 -8.43 -1.14
N PHE A 199 18.80 -7.90 -0.22
CA PHE A 199 18.26 -6.54 -0.31
C PHE A 199 18.85 -5.57 0.73
N GLY A 200 19.52 -6.07 1.76
CA GLY A 200 20.20 -5.24 2.78
C GLY A 200 19.25 -4.24 3.44
N ASP A 201 19.68 -2.98 3.46
CA ASP A 201 19.01 -1.88 4.18
C ASP A 201 17.62 -1.50 3.59
N ILE A 202 17.25 -2.06 2.42
CA ILE A 202 15.91 -1.87 1.86
C ILE A 202 14.86 -2.63 2.69
N VAL A 203 15.26 -3.72 3.36
CA VAL A 203 14.36 -4.49 4.23
C VAL A 203 14.19 -3.75 5.56
N PHE A 204 12.94 -3.61 6.01
CA PHE A 204 12.65 -3.05 7.33
C PHE A 204 13.11 -4.01 8.43
N ASP A 205 13.60 -3.46 9.53
CA ASP A 205 13.95 -4.26 10.72
C ASP A 205 12.68 -4.83 11.35
N THR A 206 11.61 -4.05 11.32
CA THR A 206 10.27 -4.47 11.78
C THR A 206 9.69 -5.57 10.90
N VAL A 207 9.18 -6.63 11.53
CA VAL A 207 8.41 -7.68 10.88
C VAL A 207 6.95 -7.67 11.38
N ILE A 208 6.00 -7.94 10.50
CA ILE A 208 4.58 -8.04 10.87
C ILE A 208 4.26 -9.48 11.25
N PRO A 209 3.91 -9.75 12.51
CA PRO A 209 3.68 -11.11 12.98
C PRO A 209 2.43 -11.73 12.36
N ARG A 210 2.39 -13.05 12.29
CA ARG A 210 1.15 -13.78 12.08
C ARG A 210 0.29 -13.62 13.34
N ASP A 211 -0.79 -12.83 13.22
CA ASP A 211 -1.67 -12.48 14.33
C ASP A 211 -3.13 -12.52 13.86
N THR A 212 -3.97 -13.31 14.53
CA THR A 212 -5.40 -13.45 14.19
C THR A 212 -6.16 -12.13 14.36
N LEU A 213 -5.76 -11.30 15.32
CA LEU A 213 -6.38 -10.00 15.57
C LEU A 213 -6.19 -9.04 14.38
N ILE A 214 -5.05 -9.12 13.67
CA ILE A 214 -4.84 -8.38 12.44
C ILE A 214 -5.84 -8.81 11.35
N ALA A 215 -6.10 -10.11 11.25
CA ALA A 215 -7.03 -10.66 10.26
C ALA A 215 -8.50 -10.36 10.61
N GLU A 216 -8.83 -10.26 11.89
CA GLU A 216 -10.19 -9.97 12.38
C GLU A 216 -10.57 -8.50 12.27
N ALA A 217 -9.65 -7.58 12.51
CA ALA A 217 -9.89 -6.15 12.59
C ALA A 217 -10.69 -5.57 11.40
N PRO A 218 -10.41 -5.94 10.12
CA PRO A 218 -11.17 -5.45 8.98
C PRO A 218 -12.65 -5.87 8.98
N SER A 219 -13.01 -7.00 9.60
CA SER A 219 -14.42 -7.42 9.72
C SER A 219 -15.24 -6.54 10.66
N TYR A 220 -14.57 -5.70 11.44
CA TYR A 220 -15.17 -4.66 12.28
C TYR A 220 -14.98 -3.26 11.72
N GLY A 221 -14.47 -3.12 10.48
CA GLY A 221 -14.20 -1.84 9.84
C GLY A 221 -13.13 -1.00 10.53
N LYS A 222 -12.14 -1.64 11.17
CA LYS A 222 -11.16 -0.96 12.04
C LYS A 222 -9.73 -1.38 11.72
N PRO A 223 -8.75 -0.44 11.76
CA PRO A 223 -7.35 -0.81 11.82
C PRO A 223 -7.02 -1.50 13.13
N ILE A 224 -5.93 -2.29 13.16
CA ILE A 224 -5.51 -3.06 14.35
C ILE A 224 -5.24 -2.17 15.56
N LEU A 225 -4.78 -0.94 15.35
CA LEU A 225 -4.51 0.02 16.41
C LEU A 225 -5.78 0.42 17.19
N GLU A 226 -6.93 0.44 16.52
CA GLU A 226 -8.23 0.73 17.12
C GLU A 226 -8.94 -0.55 17.60
N TYR A 227 -8.78 -1.66 16.86
CA TYR A 227 -9.42 -2.91 17.20
C TYR A 227 -8.79 -3.59 18.42
N ALA A 228 -7.46 -3.68 18.42
CA ALA A 228 -6.69 -4.33 19.49
C ALA A 228 -5.37 -3.60 19.76
N PRO A 229 -5.39 -2.41 20.40
CA PRO A 229 -4.23 -1.51 20.53
C PRO A 229 -3.06 -2.09 21.33
N ARG A 230 -3.29 -3.15 22.12
CA ARG A 230 -2.24 -3.84 22.91
C ARG A 230 -1.73 -5.12 22.26
N SER A 231 -2.20 -5.45 21.05
CA SER A 231 -1.78 -6.66 20.33
C SER A 231 -0.33 -6.54 19.83
N ARG A 232 0.24 -7.69 19.47
CA ARG A 232 1.56 -7.73 18.80
C ARG A 232 1.48 -7.05 17.43
N GLY A 233 0.37 -7.21 16.72
CA GLY A 233 0.12 -6.59 15.44
C GLY A 233 0.08 -5.06 15.52
N ALA A 234 -0.62 -4.49 16.51
CA ALA A 234 -0.66 -3.04 16.71
C ALA A 234 0.74 -2.46 16.97
N ARG A 235 1.53 -3.13 17.85
CA ARG A 235 2.91 -2.73 18.12
C ARG A 235 3.76 -2.77 16.86
N ALA A 236 3.70 -3.86 16.08
CA ALA A 236 4.50 -4.02 14.88
C ALA A 236 4.20 -2.93 13.84
N TYR A 237 2.93 -2.55 13.62
CA TYR A 237 2.60 -1.46 12.71
C TYR A 237 3.02 -0.08 13.24
N THR A 238 3.03 0.12 14.56
CA THR A 238 3.59 1.35 15.15
C THR A 238 5.12 1.41 14.93
N GLU A 239 5.84 0.31 15.14
CA GLU A 239 7.28 0.22 14.91
C GLU A 239 7.60 0.44 13.42
N LEU A 240 6.86 -0.19 12.51
CA LEU A 240 7.00 0.02 11.06
C LEU A 240 6.77 1.48 10.67
N CYS A 241 5.74 2.12 11.23
CA CYS A 241 5.48 3.55 11.01
C CYS A 241 6.69 4.41 11.39
N MET A 242 7.30 4.15 12.54
CA MET A 242 8.49 4.88 12.98
C MET A 242 9.68 4.69 12.03
N GLU A 243 9.91 3.47 11.53
CA GLU A 243 10.95 3.24 10.52
C GLU A 243 10.67 3.97 9.21
N VAL A 244 9.42 3.97 8.73
CA VAL A 244 9.01 4.68 7.51
C VAL A 244 9.23 6.19 7.64
N LEU A 245 8.92 6.77 8.81
CA LEU A 245 9.16 8.19 9.08
C LEU A 245 10.64 8.54 9.17
N ASN A 246 11.47 7.64 9.70
CA ASN A 246 12.92 7.86 9.85
C ASN A 246 13.70 7.69 8.53
N ARG A 247 13.13 7.02 7.52
CA ARG A 247 13.76 6.84 6.19
C ARG A 247 13.46 7.98 5.21
N GLY A 248 12.62 8.95 5.59
CA GLY A 248 12.12 10.04 4.74
C GLY A 248 12.78 11.39 4.89
#